data_513e736c8554e90fd19eaf7cecb1c14c
#
_entry.id   513e736c8554e90fd19eaf7cecb1c14c
#
_cell.length_a   1.000
_cell.length_b   1.000
_cell.length_c   1.000
_cell.angle_alpha   90.00
_cell.angle_beta   90.00
_cell.angle_gamma   90.00
#
_symmetry.space_group_name_H-M   'P 1'
#
loop_
_entity.id
_entity.type
_entity.pdbx_description
1 polymer ?
#
loop_
_entity_poly.entity_id
_entity_poly.type
_entity_poly.pdbx_seq_one_letter_code
_entity_poly.pdbx_strand_id
1 'polypeptide(L)'
;SLFPYIQAGSSDLYVIPRYRTAFLNPFSDIPALDILCSYYTKDGKPLESAPEYTLRKAHEEFKKVTGMEFQAMGELEYYVISEKEDLFETPDQRGYHESMPFCKWANLRKEAMRAIAQAGGQIKYGHSEVGNFTIGNLQYEQNEIEFLPVDIEEAADQLVIAKWILRTLAYQ
;
A
#
# COMPACT_ATOMS: atom_id res chain seq x y z
N SER A 1 9.31 -8.34 19.63
CA SER A 1 9.42 -6.92 19.22
C SER A 1 9.64 -6.83 17.71
N LEU A 2 8.90 -5.99 17.03
CA LEU A 2 9.13 -5.65 15.61
C LEU A 2 10.43 -4.84 15.42
N PHE A 3 10.94 -4.28 16.52
CA PHE A 3 12.15 -3.46 16.53
C PHE A 3 13.16 -4.08 17.51
N PRO A 4 14.11 -4.92 17.02
CA PRO A 4 14.99 -5.73 17.89
C PRO A 4 15.94 -4.91 18.79
N TYR A 5 16.11 -3.63 18.51
CA TYR A 5 17.02 -2.77 19.28
C TYR A 5 16.32 -1.91 20.35
N ILE A 6 15.02 -2.10 20.56
CA ILE A 6 14.27 -1.39 21.58
C ILE A 6 14.23 -2.21 22.87
N GLN A 7 14.79 -1.67 23.94
CA GLN A 7 14.76 -2.29 25.26
C GLN A 7 13.36 -2.17 25.87
N ALA A 8 12.85 -3.24 26.48
CA ALA A 8 11.50 -3.27 27.07
C ALA A 8 11.27 -2.20 28.15
N GLY A 9 12.31 -1.80 28.89
CA GLY A 9 12.24 -0.77 29.92
C GLY A 9 12.37 0.68 29.43
N SER A 10 12.59 0.90 28.12
CA SER A 10 12.69 2.23 27.49
C SER A 10 12.18 2.12 26.04
N SER A 11 10.89 1.80 25.91
CA SER A 11 10.26 1.49 24.62
C SER A 11 9.67 2.70 23.91
N ASP A 12 9.65 3.87 24.55
CA ASP A 12 9.10 5.07 23.94
C ASP A 12 9.98 5.60 22.82
N LEU A 13 9.36 5.89 21.69
CA LEU A 13 9.98 6.49 20.52
C LEU A 13 9.34 7.85 20.25
N TYR A 14 10.12 8.77 19.71
CA TYR A 14 9.57 9.97 19.11
C TYR A 14 9.13 9.71 17.69
N VAL A 15 8.02 10.31 17.28
CA VAL A 15 7.56 10.32 15.89
C VAL A 15 7.60 11.74 15.36
N ILE A 16 8.18 11.91 14.18
CA ILE A 16 8.28 13.20 13.49
C ILE A 16 7.49 13.12 12.19
N PRO A 17 6.48 13.98 11.99
CA PRO A 17 5.65 13.95 10.79
C PRO A 17 6.45 14.28 9.54
N ARG A 18 6.20 13.52 8.48
CA ARG A 18 6.74 13.78 7.14
C ARG A 18 5.70 14.53 6.33
N TYR A 19 5.68 15.85 6.42
CA TYR A 19 4.63 16.71 5.87
C TYR A 19 4.34 16.48 4.38
N ARG A 20 5.31 16.05 3.59
CA ARG A 20 5.11 15.70 2.18
C ARG A 20 4.14 14.52 1.95
N THR A 21 3.88 13.73 2.98
CA THR A 21 2.97 12.57 2.93
C THR A 21 1.57 12.89 3.44
N ALA A 22 1.27 14.16 3.71
CA ALA A 22 -0.03 14.58 4.24
C ALA A 22 -1.13 14.41 3.19
N PHE A 23 -2.25 13.79 3.59
CA PHE A 23 -3.43 13.63 2.74
C PHE A 23 -4.72 13.73 3.57
N LEU A 24 -5.83 14.10 2.91
CA LEU A 24 -7.16 14.07 3.55
C LEU A 24 -7.61 12.62 3.72
N ASN A 25 -8.00 12.26 4.95
CA ASN A 25 -8.52 10.95 5.26
C ASN A 25 -9.85 10.71 4.53
N PRO A 26 -9.93 9.74 3.59
CA PRO A 26 -11.15 9.52 2.81
C PRO A 26 -12.28 8.83 3.60
N PHE A 27 -12.01 8.38 4.83
CA PHE A 27 -12.94 7.62 5.66
C PHE A 27 -13.43 8.38 6.89
N SER A 28 -13.00 9.62 7.06
CA SER A 28 -13.37 10.43 8.21
C SER A 28 -14.62 11.26 7.94
N ASP A 29 -15.58 11.22 8.84
CA ASP A 29 -16.82 12.03 8.76
C ASP A 29 -16.57 13.54 8.94
N ILE A 30 -15.43 13.87 9.53
CA ILE A 30 -14.95 15.25 9.67
C ILE A 30 -13.65 15.42 8.88
N PRO A 31 -13.34 16.63 8.38
CA PRO A 31 -12.05 16.85 7.70
C PRO A 31 -10.88 16.49 8.61
N ALA A 32 -10.16 15.42 8.27
CA ALA A 32 -9.00 14.92 9.00
C ALA A 32 -7.81 14.80 8.05
N LEU A 33 -6.62 15.17 8.55
CA LEU A 33 -5.37 15.10 7.83
C LEU A 33 -4.51 13.98 8.41
N ASP A 34 -4.23 12.96 7.61
CA ASP A 34 -3.32 11.88 7.97
C ASP A 34 -1.92 12.14 7.42
N ILE A 35 -0.90 11.80 8.21
CA ILE A 35 0.50 12.05 7.86
C ILE A 35 1.34 10.85 8.30
N LEU A 36 2.18 10.32 7.42
CA LEU A 36 3.19 9.34 7.79
C LEU A 36 4.29 10.00 8.62
N CYS A 37 4.80 9.25 9.60
CA CYS A 37 5.85 9.72 10.51
C CYS A 37 7.11 8.88 10.37
N SER A 38 8.25 9.50 10.69
CA SER A 38 9.52 8.80 10.90
C SER A 38 9.77 8.59 12.37
N TYR A 39 10.48 7.51 12.71
CA TYR A 39 10.80 7.14 14.09
C TYR A 39 12.16 7.65 14.52
N TYR A 40 12.23 8.17 15.74
CA TYR A 40 13.45 8.69 16.37
C TYR A 40 13.63 8.13 17.78
N THR A 41 14.88 8.00 18.19
CA THR A 41 15.24 7.64 19.56
C THR A 41 15.03 8.83 20.50
N LYS A 42 15.06 8.58 21.82
CA LYS A 42 15.00 9.60 22.86
C LYS A 42 16.09 10.68 22.73
N ASP A 43 17.20 10.36 22.11
CA ASP A 43 18.33 11.28 21.90
C ASP A 43 18.19 12.10 20.59
N GLY A 44 17.03 12.03 19.94
CA GLY A 44 16.73 12.77 18.71
C GLY A 44 17.45 12.24 17.45
N LYS A 45 17.94 11.00 17.48
CA LYS A 45 18.55 10.34 16.33
C LYS A 45 17.51 9.49 15.60
N PRO A 46 17.57 9.39 14.26
CA PRO A 46 16.73 8.45 13.55
C PRO A 46 16.88 7.03 14.09
N LEU A 47 15.77 6.29 14.16
CA LEU A 47 15.80 4.89 14.57
C LEU A 47 16.40 4.04 13.43
N GLU A 48 17.59 3.47 13.65
CA GLU A 48 18.34 2.76 12.61
C GLU A 48 17.62 1.53 12.05
N SER A 49 16.76 0.90 12.85
CA SER A 49 15.95 -0.26 12.42
C SER A 49 14.63 0.12 11.75
N ALA A 50 14.31 1.40 11.63
CA ALA A 50 13.09 1.85 10.97
C ALA A 50 13.21 1.66 9.44
N PRO A 51 12.22 1.01 8.78
CA PRO A 51 12.29 0.73 7.35
C PRO A 51 12.48 1.99 6.49
N GLU A 52 11.80 3.08 6.82
CA GLU A 52 11.90 4.34 6.09
C GLU A 52 13.29 4.97 6.21
N TYR A 53 13.96 4.81 7.34
CA TYR A 53 15.33 5.30 7.52
C TYR A 53 16.34 4.44 6.75
N THR A 54 16.16 3.12 6.77
CA THR A 54 16.99 2.20 5.97
C THR A 54 16.87 2.49 4.48
N LEU A 55 15.64 2.72 3.99
CA LEU A 55 15.40 3.09 2.59
C LEU A 55 16.09 4.41 2.23
N ARG A 56 15.96 5.42 3.07
CA ARG A 56 16.60 6.73 2.86
C ARG A 56 18.12 6.62 2.77
N LYS A 57 18.75 5.90 3.70
CA LYS A 57 20.19 5.65 3.67
C LYS A 57 20.63 4.95 2.38
N ALA A 58 19.88 3.95 1.93
CA ALA A 58 20.18 3.24 0.69
C ALA A 58 20.04 4.16 -0.53
N HIS A 59 19.02 5.01 -0.57
CA HIS A 59 18.81 5.99 -1.64
C HIS A 59 19.93 7.04 -1.68
N GLU A 60 20.29 7.59 -0.53
CA GLU A 60 21.40 8.55 -0.41
C GLU A 60 22.74 7.97 -0.90
N GLU A 61 23.05 6.72 -0.52
CA GLU A 61 24.27 6.05 -0.96
C GLU A 61 24.24 5.72 -2.46
N PHE A 62 23.09 5.27 -2.98
CA PHE A 62 22.92 5.07 -4.43
C PHE A 62 23.20 6.36 -5.20
N LYS A 63 22.62 7.46 -4.77
CA LYS A 63 22.80 8.79 -5.38
C LYS A 63 24.25 9.26 -5.34
N LYS A 64 24.93 9.05 -4.22
CA LYS A 64 26.33 9.38 -4.03
C LYS A 64 27.26 8.57 -4.95
N VAL A 65 26.99 7.27 -5.11
CA VAL A 65 27.82 6.36 -5.93
C VAL A 65 27.58 6.54 -7.42
N THR A 66 26.33 6.76 -7.83
CA THR A 66 25.93 6.76 -9.24
C THR A 66 25.74 8.16 -9.83
N GLY A 67 25.46 9.16 -9.00
CA GLY A 67 25.01 10.48 -9.44
C GLY A 67 23.58 10.51 -9.98
N MET A 68 22.82 9.41 -9.84
CA MET A 68 21.47 9.26 -10.38
C MET A 68 20.41 9.22 -9.25
N GLU A 69 19.17 9.62 -9.57
CA GLU A 69 18.01 9.39 -8.73
C GLU A 69 17.44 7.99 -9.01
N PHE A 70 17.08 7.25 -7.95
CA PHE A 70 16.44 5.96 -8.09
C PHE A 70 14.92 6.15 -8.10
N GLN A 71 14.26 5.71 -9.16
CA GLN A 71 12.82 5.67 -9.25
C GLN A 71 12.31 4.23 -9.22
N ALA A 72 11.14 4.03 -8.65
CA ALA A 72 10.46 2.75 -8.64
C ALA A 72 8.97 2.92 -8.89
N MET A 73 8.38 1.93 -9.51
CA MET A 73 6.93 1.74 -9.56
C MET A 73 6.54 0.63 -8.59
N GLY A 74 5.30 0.67 -8.12
CA GLY A 74 4.74 -0.39 -7.30
C GLY A 74 3.66 -1.15 -8.06
N GLU A 75 3.57 -2.44 -7.79
CA GLU A 75 2.47 -3.32 -8.19
C GLU A 75 1.84 -3.85 -6.90
N LEU A 76 0.65 -3.34 -6.58
CA LEU A 76 -0.07 -3.77 -5.39
C LEU A 76 -1.04 -4.89 -5.78
N GLU A 77 -0.56 -6.12 -5.67
CA GLU A 77 -1.38 -7.32 -5.86
C GLU A 77 -2.01 -7.77 -4.55
N TYR A 78 -3.27 -8.17 -4.61
CA TYR A 78 -4.01 -8.62 -3.42
C TYR A 78 -5.15 -9.55 -3.81
N TYR A 79 -5.48 -10.46 -2.89
CA TYR A 79 -6.70 -11.26 -2.98
C TYR A 79 -7.85 -10.62 -2.22
N VAL A 80 -9.02 -10.58 -2.83
CA VAL A 80 -10.28 -10.39 -2.13
C VAL A 80 -10.89 -11.75 -1.89
N ILE A 81 -11.16 -12.05 -0.62
CA ILE A 81 -11.74 -13.32 -0.20
C ILE A 81 -13.19 -13.05 0.18
N SER A 82 -14.12 -13.76 -0.44
CA SER A 82 -15.54 -13.60 -0.19
C SER A 82 -16.27 -14.93 -0.29
N GLU A 83 -17.53 -14.96 0.13
CA GLU A 83 -18.38 -16.11 -0.13
C GLU A 83 -18.55 -16.33 -1.63
N LYS A 84 -18.57 -17.60 -2.03
CA LYS A 84 -18.80 -18.00 -3.41
C LYS A 84 -20.21 -17.59 -3.85
N GLU A 85 -20.32 -17.03 -5.03
CA GLU A 85 -21.57 -16.75 -5.71
C GLU A 85 -21.63 -17.55 -7.01
N ASP A 86 -22.74 -18.25 -7.25
CA ASP A 86 -22.94 -19.08 -8.44
C ASP A 86 -23.64 -18.30 -9.58
N LEU A 87 -23.43 -16.97 -9.67
CA LEU A 87 -24.03 -16.15 -10.72
C LEU A 87 -23.35 -16.34 -12.08
N PHE A 88 -22.02 -16.50 -12.06
CA PHE A 88 -21.20 -16.71 -13.24
C PHE A 88 -20.10 -17.72 -12.96
N GLU A 89 -19.82 -18.55 -13.97
CA GLU A 89 -18.69 -19.47 -13.91
C GLU A 89 -17.38 -18.68 -13.95
N THR A 90 -16.53 -18.89 -12.96
CA THR A 90 -15.18 -18.32 -12.87
C THR A 90 -14.16 -19.46 -12.89
N PRO A 91 -13.62 -19.82 -14.06
CA PRO A 91 -12.63 -20.89 -14.17
C PRO A 91 -11.36 -20.58 -13.37
N ASP A 92 -10.81 -21.59 -12.70
CA ASP A 92 -9.58 -21.47 -11.92
C ASP A 92 -8.43 -20.88 -12.74
N GLN A 93 -7.72 -19.91 -12.18
CA GLN A 93 -6.52 -19.28 -12.74
C GLN A 93 -6.74 -18.62 -14.11
N ARG A 94 -7.91 -18.05 -14.34
CA ARG A 94 -8.28 -17.37 -15.60
C ARG A 94 -8.87 -15.97 -15.35
N GLY A 95 -8.49 -15.33 -14.25
CA GLY A 95 -8.99 -13.99 -13.90
C GLY A 95 -8.32 -12.85 -14.64
N TYR A 96 -7.22 -13.08 -15.35
CA TYR A 96 -6.41 -12.01 -15.95
C TYR A 96 -7.19 -11.14 -16.92
N HIS A 97 -7.25 -9.82 -16.60
CA HIS A 97 -8.01 -8.80 -17.34
C HIS A 97 -9.52 -9.07 -17.48
N GLU A 98 -10.08 -9.94 -16.64
CA GLU A 98 -11.53 -10.10 -16.61
C GLU A 98 -12.24 -8.79 -16.20
N SER A 99 -13.39 -8.58 -16.78
CA SER A 99 -14.25 -7.42 -16.55
C SER A 99 -15.55 -7.81 -15.84
N MET A 100 -16.28 -6.82 -15.39
CA MET A 100 -17.64 -7.04 -14.88
C MET A 100 -18.53 -7.65 -15.97
N PRO A 101 -19.39 -8.63 -15.65
CA PRO A 101 -19.73 -9.11 -14.30
C PRO A 101 -18.83 -10.25 -13.77
N PHE A 102 -17.88 -10.75 -14.57
CA PHE A 102 -17.04 -11.90 -14.22
C PHE A 102 -15.95 -11.57 -13.19
N CYS A 103 -15.59 -10.29 -13.04
CA CYS A 103 -14.74 -9.77 -11.97
C CYS A 103 -15.63 -9.16 -10.88
N LYS A 104 -15.91 -9.92 -9.82
CA LYS A 104 -16.84 -9.54 -8.76
C LYS A 104 -16.43 -8.24 -8.03
N TRP A 105 -15.13 -8.07 -7.78
CA TRP A 105 -14.60 -7.00 -6.95
C TRP A 105 -14.01 -5.82 -7.72
N ALA A 106 -14.34 -5.70 -9.01
CA ALA A 106 -13.90 -4.57 -9.84
C ALA A 106 -14.30 -3.20 -9.27
N ASN A 107 -15.47 -3.09 -8.61
CA ASN A 107 -15.91 -1.84 -8.00
C ASN A 107 -15.07 -1.47 -6.75
N LEU A 108 -14.72 -2.45 -5.91
CA LEU A 108 -13.82 -2.24 -4.77
C LEU A 108 -12.46 -1.72 -5.28
N ARG A 109 -11.89 -2.36 -6.31
CA ARG A 109 -10.64 -1.91 -6.92
C ARG A 109 -10.73 -0.48 -7.46
N LYS A 110 -11.80 -0.13 -8.18
CA LYS A 110 -12.01 1.23 -8.70
C LYS A 110 -12.12 2.26 -7.59
N GLU A 111 -12.81 1.93 -6.52
CA GLU A 111 -12.94 2.82 -5.36
C GLU A 111 -11.61 3.00 -4.63
N ALA A 112 -10.86 1.92 -4.45
CA ALA A 112 -9.51 1.97 -3.90
C ALA A 112 -8.59 2.87 -4.74
N MET A 113 -8.58 2.69 -6.07
CA MET A 113 -7.80 3.54 -6.98
C MET A 113 -8.18 5.02 -6.85
N ARG A 114 -9.47 5.33 -6.77
CA ARG A 114 -9.95 6.70 -6.58
C ARG A 114 -9.46 7.30 -5.27
N ALA A 115 -9.62 6.58 -4.16
CA ALA A 115 -9.20 7.04 -2.84
C ALA A 115 -7.67 7.21 -2.76
N ILE A 116 -6.91 6.28 -3.34
CA ILE A 116 -5.45 6.36 -3.43
C ILE A 116 -5.01 7.58 -4.24
N ALA A 117 -5.63 7.82 -5.40
CA ALA A 117 -5.33 9.00 -6.21
C ALA A 117 -5.66 10.30 -5.47
N GLN A 118 -6.77 10.37 -4.74
CA GLN A 118 -7.13 11.52 -3.90
C GLN A 118 -6.14 11.74 -2.74
N ALA A 119 -5.53 10.67 -2.24
CA ALA A 119 -4.47 10.72 -1.24
C ALA A 119 -3.07 11.05 -1.83
N GLY A 120 -2.99 11.34 -3.13
CA GLY A 120 -1.75 11.72 -3.81
C GLY A 120 -1.00 10.58 -4.51
N GLY A 121 -1.54 9.35 -4.47
CA GLY A 121 -0.91 8.19 -5.15
C GLY A 121 -0.94 8.33 -6.67
N GLN A 122 0.18 8.04 -7.29
CA GLN A 122 0.37 8.15 -8.75
C GLN A 122 -0.08 6.85 -9.43
N ILE A 123 -1.38 6.71 -9.65
CA ILE A 123 -1.99 5.51 -10.25
C ILE A 123 -1.67 5.46 -11.76
N LYS A 124 -1.22 4.28 -12.22
CA LYS A 124 -1.09 3.95 -13.64
C LYS A 124 -2.37 3.33 -14.18
N TYR A 125 -2.77 2.18 -13.66
CA TYR A 125 -4.04 1.50 -13.93
C TYR A 125 -4.28 0.38 -12.90
N GLY A 126 -5.41 -0.33 -13.00
CA GLY A 126 -5.69 -1.51 -12.20
C GLY A 126 -6.57 -2.49 -12.95
N HIS A 127 -6.32 -3.76 -12.75
CA HIS A 127 -7.02 -4.87 -13.41
C HIS A 127 -7.18 -6.08 -12.48
N SER A 128 -7.95 -7.07 -12.89
CA SER A 128 -7.95 -8.38 -12.25
C SER A 128 -6.75 -9.19 -12.70
N GLU A 129 -6.15 -9.92 -11.75
CA GLU A 129 -5.01 -10.79 -11.97
C GLU A 129 -5.41 -12.25 -12.18
N VAL A 130 -4.42 -13.08 -12.54
CA VAL A 130 -4.62 -14.49 -12.89
C VAL A 130 -5.30 -15.28 -11.79
N GLY A 131 -4.95 -15.01 -10.52
CA GLY A 131 -5.35 -15.81 -9.38
C GLY A 131 -6.84 -15.71 -9.09
N ASN A 132 -7.60 -16.71 -9.54
CA ASN A 132 -9.00 -16.87 -9.23
C ASN A 132 -9.26 -18.35 -8.95
N PHE A 133 -9.72 -18.67 -7.75
CA PHE A 133 -9.98 -20.05 -7.33
C PHE A 133 -10.93 -20.09 -6.14
N THR A 134 -11.45 -21.27 -5.86
CA THR A 134 -12.39 -21.51 -4.76
C THR A 134 -11.85 -22.56 -3.81
N ILE A 135 -11.92 -22.30 -2.51
CA ILE A 135 -11.63 -23.28 -1.44
C ILE A 135 -12.87 -23.39 -0.55
N GLY A 136 -13.54 -24.54 -0.59
CA GLY A 136 -14.80 -24.73 0.13
C GLY A 136 -15.89 -23.77 -0.36
N ASN A 137 -16.38 -22.91 0.53
CA ASN A 137 -17.38 -21.89 0.22
C ASN A 137 -16.76 -20.49 0.01
N LEU A 138 -15.42 -20.37 -0.09
CA LEU A 138 -14.73 -19.10 -0.25
C LEU A 138 -14.12 -19.00 -1.64
N GLN A 139 -14.42 -17.90 -2.31
CA GLN A 139 -13.80 -17.48 -3.57
C GLN A 139 -12.67 -16.51 -3.30
N TYR A 140 -11.55 -16.73 -3.98
CA TYR A 140 -10.35 -15.90 -3.97
C TYR A 140 -10.20 -15.24 -5.34
N GLU A 141 -10.25 -13.93 -5.40
CA GLU A 141 -10.10 -13.14 -6.62
C GLU A 141 -8.90 -12.21 -6.48
N GLN A 142 -7.88 -12.42 -7.28
CA GLN A 142 -6.69 -11.58 -7.31
C GLN A 142 -6.95 -10.30 -8.13
N ASN A 143 -6.54 -9.20 -7.58
CA ASN A 143 -6.64 -7.87 -8.17
C ASN A 143 -5.30 -7.18 -8.07
N GLU A 144 -5.04 -6.25 -8.99
CA GLU A 144 -3.82 -5.46 -9.00
C GLU A 144 -4.10 -3.98 -9.23
N ILE A 145 -3.31 -3.14 -8.56
CA ILE A 145 -3.22 -1.70 -8.79
C ILE A 145 -1.76 -1.37 -9.06
N GLU A 146 -1.46 -0.88 -10.27
CA GLU A 146 -0.14 -0.42 -10.65
C GLU A 146 0.03 1.08 -10.49
N PHE A 147 1.24 1.48 -10.13
CA PHE A 147 1.63 2.88 -9.92
C PHE A 147 2.61 3.35 -11.00
N LEU A 148 2.64 4.65 -11.25
CA LEU A 148 3.66 5.27 -12.08
C LEU A 148 5.01 5.31 -11.36
N PRO A 149 6.13 5.29 -12.09
CA PRO A 149 7.46 5.48 -11.48
C PRO A 149 7.56 6.83 -10.79
N VAL A 150 7.99 6.81 -9.54
CA VAL A 150 8.27 8.00 -8.71
C VAL A 150 9.56 7.77 -7.93
N ASP A 151 10.05 8.80 -7.22
CA ASP A 151 11.16 8.66 -6.28
C ASP A 151 10.94 7.47 -5.34
N ILE A 152 12.00 6.73 -5.02
CA ILE A 152 11.90 5.46 -4.26
C ILE A 152 11.27 5.65 -2.87
N GLU A 153 11.51 6.77 -2.19
CA GLU A 153 10.88 7.03 -0.90
C GLU A 153 9.38 7.33 -1.07
N GLU A 154 9.01 8.06 -2.11
CA GLU A 154 7.62 8.32 -2.47
C GLU A 154 6.92 7.03 -2.89
N ALA A 155 7.56 6.16 -3.66
CA ALA A 155 7.02 4.86 -4.05
C ALA A 155 6.68 4.00 -2.82
N ALA A 156 7.55 3.96 -1.83
CA ALA A 156 7.30 3.26 -0.58
C ALA A 156 6.14 3.88 0.22
N ASP A 157 6.10 5.20 0.32
CA ASP A 157 5.06 5.92 1.07
C ASP A 157 3.68 5.70 0.46
N GLN A 158 3.53 5.83 -0.86
CA GLN A 158 2.24 5.63 -1.52
C GLN A 158 1.75 4.17 -1.41
N LEU A 159 2.63 3.16 -1.43
CA LEU A 159 2.25 1.77 -1.20
C LEU A 159 1.77 1.51 0.22
N VAL A 160 2.37 2.13 1.22
CA VAL A 160 1.91 2.04 2.63
C VAL A 160 0.50 2.64 2.77
N ILE A 161 0.28 3.82 2.21
CA ILE A 161 -1.02 4.51 2.22
C ILE A 161 -2.06 3.70 1.43
N ALA A 162 -1.71 3.21 0.24
CA ALA A 162 -2.60 2.40 -0.59
C ALA A 162 -3.05 1.11 0.10
N LYS A 163 -2.14 0.41 0.77
CA LYS A 163 -2.47 -0.80 1.55
C LYS A 163 -3.41 -0.51 2.71
N TRP A 164 -3.25 0.62 3.38
CA TRP A 164 -4.15 1.06 4.42
C TRP A 164 -5.54 1.39 3.86
N ILE A 165 -5.62 2.18 2.79
CA ILE A 165 -6.87 2.53 2.12
C ILE A 165 -7.63 1.27 1.69
N LEU A 166 -6.96 0.35 0.99
CA LEU A 166 -7.56 -0.88 0.49
C LEU A 166 -8.13 -1.75 1.62
N ARG A 167 -7.36 -1.92 2.71
CA ARG A 167 -7.82 -2.70 3.87
C ARG A 167 -9.01 -2.06 4.57
N THR A 168 -9.04 -0.73 4.65
CA THR A 168 -10.16 0.00 5.26
C THR A 168 -11.42 -0.14 4.42
N LEU A 169 -11.34 0.00 3.09
CA LEU A 169 -12.46 -0.23 2.17
C LEU A 169 -12.99 -1.67 2.22
N ALA A 170 -12.09 -2.65 2.32
CA ALA A 170 -12.50 -4.05 2.41
C ALA A 170 -13.14 -4.42 3.75
N TYR A 171 -12.94 -3.61 4.79
CA TYR A 171 -13.54 -3.79 6.12
C TYR A 171 -14.95 -3.19 6.20
N GLN A 172 -15.26 -2.13 5.45
CA GLN A 172 -16.59 -1.49 5.37
C GLN A 172 -17.61 -2.34 4.61
#